data_1d44788da8c04f84835545b2b1c658b5
#
_entry.id   1d44788da8c04f84835545b2b1c658b5
#
_cell.length_a   1.000
_cell.length_b   1.000
_cell.length_c   1.000
_cell.angle_alpha   90.00
_cell.angle_beta   90.00
_cell.angle_gamma   90.00
#
_symmetry.space_group_name_H-M   'P 1'
#
loop_
_entity.id
_entity.type
_entity.pdbx_description
1 polymer ?
#
loop_
_entity_poly.entity_id
_entity_poly.type
_entity_poly.pdbx_seq_one_letter_code
_entity_poly.pdbx_strand_id
1 'polypeptide(L)'
;PKYKQVLSEIEARILDGTLKKGTHLPSMTDIATDTGMSKETVKRALVTLRNKGYIASCPGKGYYVSRDADEIPKKLNILMILGRMDIFKQLLVDSFTNALVDEAEVKILLHNADVDQLEHYLDQYLDTYDYYVVSPHFSIDDQTQMRVAKLLGRVPNRKLLLLDHCNRFMSGQFGAVYQDFFTDVERGLEEAVDELRNIGCLNAVVLPTSRY
;
A
#
# COMPACT_ATOMS: atom_id res chain seq x y z
N PRO A 1 18.00 7.66 6.48
CA PRO A 1 18.54 8.61 7.48
C PRO A 1 19.04 7.87 8.72
N LYS A 2 20.17 8.33 9.32
CA LYS A 2 20.84 7.67 10.44
C LYS A 2 19.92 7.39 11.66
N TYR A 3 18.96 8.30 11.96
CA TYR A 3 18.03 8.09 13.07
C TYR A 3 17.12 6.86 12.89
N LYS A 4 16.86 6.43 11.65
CA LYS A 4 16.07 5.22 11.38
C LYS A 4 16.77 3.94 11.84
N GLN A 5 18.10 3.92 11.91
CA GLN A 5 18.87 2.77 12.41
C GLN A 5 18.61 2.56 13.90
N VAL A 6 18.75 3.63 14.72
CA VAL A 6 18.45 3.57 16.16
C VAL A 6 16.99 3.20 16.41
N LEU A 7 16.09 3.80 15.63
CA LEU A 7 14.64 3.53 15.72
C LEU A 7 14.37 2.05 15.47
N SER A 8 14.82 1.50 14.33
CA SER A 8 14.59 0.11 13.95
C SER A 8 15.23 -0.89 14.91
N GLU A 9 16.38 -0.58 15.47
CA GLU A 9 17.04 -1.46 16.44
C GLU A 9 16.22 -1.57 17.75
N ILE A 10 15.79 -0.43 18.31
CA ILE A 10 15.00 -0.43 19.54
C ILE A 10 13.62 -1.07 19.28
N GLU A 11 13.00 -0.76 18.14
CA GLU A 11 11.71 -1.33 17.72
C GLU A 11 11.80 -2.85 17.60
N ALA A 12 12.82 -3.37 16.93
CA ALA A 12 13.07 -4.81 16.80
C ALA A 12 13.22 -5.51 18.16
N ARG A 13 13.97 -4.92 19.10
CA ARG A 13 14.18 -5.47 20.45
C ARG A 13 12.94 -5.43 21.33
N ILE A 14 11.99 -4.54 21.05
CA ILE A 14 10.68 -4.54 21.72
C ILE A 14 9.81 -5.63 21.11
N LEU A 15 9.81 -5.75 19.77
CA LEU A 15 8.99 -6.72 19.04
C LEU A 15 9.42 -8.18 19.26
N ASP A 16 10.71 -8.42 19.44
CA ASP A 16 11.25 -9.77 19.76
C ASP A 16 11.16 -10.12 21.26
N GLY A 17 10.68 -9.18 22.09
CA GLY A 17 10.52 -9.38 23.53
C GLY A 17 11.80 -9.22 24.35
N THR A 18 12.94 -8.83 23.74
CA THR A 18 14.20 -8.54 24.46
C THR A 18 14.03 -7.33 25.38
N LEU A 19 13.27 -6.32 24.96
CA LEU A 19 12.90 -5.16 25.77
C LEU A 19 11.43 -5.25 26.14
N LYS A 20 11.13 -5.64 27.37
CA LYS A 20 9.78 -5.79 27.89
C LYS A 20 9.22 -4.46 28.43
N LYS A 21 7.89 -4.38 28.54
CA LYS A 21 7.19 -3.26 29.17
C LYS A 21 7.78 -2.94 30.55
N GLY A 22 8.00 -1.66 30.80
CA GLY A 22 8.64 -1.16 32.01
C GLY A 22 10.18 -1.15 31.98
N THR A 23 10.82 -1.77 30.98
CA THR A 23 12.29 -1.73 30.86
C THR A 23 12.72 -0.30 30.53
N HIS A 24 13.65 0.25 31.35
CA HIS A 24 14.28 1.53 31.08
C HIS A 24 15.28 1.43 29.93
N LEU A 25 15.20 2.36 29.00
CA LEU A 25 16.19 2.50 27.93
C LEU A 25 17.45 3.19 28.48
N PRO A 26 18.62 2.93 27.89
CA PRO A 26 19.83 3.70 28.18
C PRO A 26 19.59 5.20 27.94
N SER A 27 20.39 6.04 28.59
CA SER A 27 20.28 7.49 28.38
C SER A 27 20.58 7.88 26.92
N MET A 28 20.07 9.03 26.48
CA MET A 28 20.40 9.56 25.13
C MET A 28 21.93 9.67 24.90
N THR A 29 22.70 9.91 25.97
CA THR A 29 24.15 10.00 25.90
C THR A 29 24.77 8.62 25.67
N ASP A 30 24.29 7.61 26.40
CA ASP A 30 24.79 6.23 26.25
C ASP A 30 24.46 5.69 24.86
N ILE A 31 23.22 5.84 24.41
CA ILE A 31 22.81 5.44 23.05
C ILE A 31 23.64 6.18 21.97
N ALA A 32 23.91 7.46 22.16
CA ALA A 32 24.72 8.23 21.23
C ALA A 32 26.18 7.73 21.18
N THR A 33 26.73 7.36 22.32
CA THR A 33 28.08 6.80 22.45
C THR A 33 28.15 5.42 21.80
N ASP A 34 27.21 4.52 22.13
CA ASP A 34 27.19 3.14 21.64
C ASP A 34 26.97 3.06 20.13
N THR A 35 26.14 3.96 19.58
CA THR A 35 25.81 3.98 18.14
C THR A 35 26.75 4.88 17.31
N GLY A 36 27.60 5.69 17.94
CA GLY A 36 28.42 6.69 17.25
C GLY A 36 27.59 7.82 16.61
N MET A 37 26.37 8.06 17.09
CA MET A 37 25.47 9.06 16.53
C MET A 37 25.39 10.31 17.39
N SER A 38 24.96 11.43 16.78
CA SER A 38 24.74 12.66 17.53
C SER A 38 23.53 12.52 18.48
N LYS A 39 23.57 13.20 19.63
CA LYS A 39 22.43 13.24 20.57
C LYS A 39 21.13 13.70 19.91
N GLU A 40 21.18 14.62 18.95
CA GLU A 40 20.01 15.09 18.21
C GLU A 40 19.40 13.99 17.32
N THR A 41 20.26 13.16 16.71
CA THR A 41 19.83 11.99 15.92
C THR A 41 19.11 10.97 16.81
N VAL A 42 19.69 10.67 18.00
CA VAL A 42 19.09 9.77 18.99
C VAL A 42 17.78 10.33 19.53
N LYS A 43 17.75 11.62 19.90
CA LYS A 43 16.55 12.31 20.35
C LYS A 43 15.41 12.18 19.35
N ARG A 44 15.70 12.40 18.04
CA ARG A 44 14.71 12.24 16.99
C ARG A 44 14.15 10.82 16.91
N ALA A 45 14.99 9.80 17.05
CA ALA A 45 14.56 8.39 17.08
C ALA A 45 13.66 8.11 18.28
N LEU A 46 14.05 8.55 19.49
CA LEU A 46 13.27 8.35 20.71
C LEU A 46 11.92 9.10 20.69
N VAL A 47 11.90 10.33 20.16
CA VAL A 47 10.64 11.07 19.95
C VAL A 47 9.71 10.33 19.00
N THR A 48 10.26 9.77 17.91
CA THR A 48 9.48 8.98 16.97
C THR A 48 8.92 7.71 17.62
N LEU A 49 9.74 6.95 18.38
CA LEU A 49 9.28 5.78 19.13
C LEU A 49 8.20 6.11 20.15
N ARG A 50 8.33 7.25 20.82
CA ARG A 50 7.32 7.74 21.78
C ARG A 50 6.01 8.08 21.05
N ASN A 51 6.06 8.77 19.94
CA ASN A 51 4.87 9.14 19.15
C ASN A 51 4.16 7.88 18.60
N LYS A 52 4.92 6.84 18.28
CA LYS A 52 4.38 5.51 17.89
C LYS A 52 3.85 4.70 19.09
N GLY A 53 4.07 5.16 20.32
CA GLY A 53 3.59 4.48 21.54
C GLY A 53 4.42 3.29 22.00
N TYR A 54 5.62 3.07 21.44
CA TYR A 54 6.54 2.01 21.89
C TYR A 54 7.17 2.32 23.25
N ILE A 55 7.47 3.59 23.47
CA ILE A 55 8.12 4.06 24.70
C ILE A 55 7.39 5.26 25.28
N ALA A 56 7.57 5.49 26.56
CA ALA A 56 7.12 6.69 27.25
C ALA A 56 8.29 7.37 27.98
N SER A 57 8.16 8.67 28.24
CA SER A 57 9.16 9.43 29.00
C SER A 57 8.73 9.62 30.44
N CYS A 58 9.67 9.43 31.37
CA CYS A 58 9.48 9.75 32.77
C CYS A 58 10.43 10.91 33.15
N PRO A 59 9.88 12.02 33.66
CA PRO A 59 10.71 13.16 34.09
C PRO A 59 11.80 12.71 35.08
N GLY A 60 13.05 13.05 34.79
CA GLY A 60 14.21 12.68 35.63
C GLY A 60 14.70 11.23 35.50
N LYS A 61 13.93 10.34 34.84
CA LYS A 61 14.27 8.92 34.69
C LYS A 61 14.50 8.46 33.24
N GLY A 62 14.31 9.36 32.27
CA GLY A 62 14.53 9.05 30.86
C GLY A 62 13.34 8.37 30.18
N TYR A 63 13.62 7.40 29.32
CA TYR A 63 12.62 6.67 28.54
C TYR A 63 12.47 5.23 29.02
N TYR A 64 11.28 4.67 28.91
CA TYR A 64 10.98 3.28 29.22
C TYR A 64 9.99 2.70 28.21
N VAL A 65 10.03 1.38 28.00
CA VAL A 65 9.11 0.64 27.14
C VAL A 65 7.71 0.72 27.72
N SER A 66 6.76 1.23 26.96
CA SER A 66 5.38 1.47 27.40
C SER A 66 4.42 0.32 27.10
N ARG A 67 4.78 -0.55 26.13
CA ARG A 67 3.95 -1.67 25.66
C ARG A 67 4.80 -2.91 25.43
N ASP A 68 4.25 -4.08 25.70
CA ASP A 68 4.84 -5.34 25.25
C ASP A 68 4.57 -5.58 23.76
N ALA A 69 5.28 -6.52 23.15
CA ALA A 69 5.21 -6.81 21.72
C ALA A 69 3.78 -7.15 21.23
N ASP A 70 3.02 -7.83 22.04
CA ASP A 70 1.63 -8.22 21.78
C ASP A 70 0.61 -7.07 21.95
N GLU A 71 0.98 -6.03 22.69
CA GLU A 71 0.18 -4.79 22.84
C GLU A 71 0.41 -3.78 21.70
N ILE A 72 1.44 -4.00 20.85
CA ILE A 72 1.77 -3.14 19.74
C ILE A 72 0.92 -3.56 18.54
N PRO A 73 0.15 -2.65 17.93
CA PRO A 73 -0.58 -2.96 16.72
C PRO A 73 0.38 -3.48 15.65
N LYS A 74 0.22 -4.74 15.26
CA LYS A 74 1.01 -5.32 14.18
C LYS A 74 0.64 -4.59 12.90
N LYS A 75 1.64 -4.01 12.24
CA LYS A 75 1.40 -3.40 10.91
C LYS A 75 0.87 -4.46 9.95
N LEU A 76 -0.11 -4.07 9.16
CA LEU A 76 -0.62 -4.88 8.08
C LEU A 76 0.44 -4.99 6.98
N ASN A 77 0.59 -6.16 6.40
CA ASN A 77 1.41 -6.37 5.21
C ASN A 77 0.51 -6.35 3.99
N ILE A 78 0.70 -5.37 3.11
CA ILE A 78 -0.11 -5.19 1.90
C ILE A 78 0.76 -5.43 0.68
N LEU A 79 0.30 -6.30 -0.21
CA LEU A 79 0.89 -6.47 -1.53
C LEU A 79 0.08 -5.66 -2.55
N MET A 80 0.71 -4.67 -3.17
CA MET A 80 0.12 -3.86 -4.23
C MET A 80 0.73 -4.28 -5.57
N ILE A 81 -0.11 -4.77 -6.50
CA ILE A 81 0.29 -5.23 -7.84
C ILE A 81 -0.36 -4.32 -8.87
N LEU A 82 0.45 -3.56 -9.59
CA LEU A 82 0.00 -2.57 -10.56
C LEU A 82 0.46 -2.93 -11.99
N GLY A 83 -0.21 -2.36 -12.99
CA GLY A 83 0.17 -2.51 -14.39
C GLY A 83 1.55 -1.90 -14.66
N ARG A 84 1.58 -0.61 -14.84
CA ARG A 84 2.80 0.20 -15.04
C ARG A 84 2.77 1.40 -14.11
N MET A 85 3.95 1.91 -13.79
CA MET A 85 4.04 3.14 -13.02
C MET A 85 4.02 4.35 -13.98
N ASP A 86 3.03 5.22 -13.81
CA ASP A 86 2.92 6.51 -14.47
C ASP A 86 2.70 7.60 -13.39
N ILE A 87 2.58 8.86 -13.81
CA ILE A 87 2.42 10.00 -12.88
C ILE A 87 1.16 9.85 -12.02
N PHE A 88 0.05 9.39 -12.58
CA PHE A 88 -1.21 9.23 -11.85
C PHE A 88 -1.11 8.09 -10.83
N LYS A 89 -0.54 6.96 -11.25
CA LYS A 89 -0.32 5.82 -10.35
C LYS A 89 0.68 6.14 -9.25
N GLN A 90 1.70 6.96 -9.53
CA GLN A 90 2.62 7.43 -8.50
C GLN A 90 1.88 8.25 -7.43
N LEU A 91 1.04 9.22 -7.83
CA LEU A 91 0.23 10.02 -6.91
C LEU A 91 -0.72 9.15 -6.07
N LEU A 92 -1.33 8.15 -6.69
CA LEU A 92 -2.22 7.20 -6.00
C LEU A 92 -1.44 6.36 -4.99
N VAL A 93 -0.29 5.81 -5.38
CA VAL A 93 0.60 5.04 -4.49
C VAL A 93 1.07 5.90 -3.32
N ASP A 94 1.52 7.12 -3.59
CA ASP A 94 1.98 8.05 -2.55
C ASP A 94 0.84 8.38 -1.58
N SER A 95 -0.37 8.64 -2.09
CA SER A 95 -1.54 8.92 -1.26
C SER A 95 -1.93 7.71 -0.40
N PHE A 96 -1.95 6.51 -1.01
CA PHE A 96 -2.26 5.27 -0.31
C PHE A 96 -1.23 4.95 0.78
N THR A 97 0.05 5.01 0.46
CA THR A 97 1.12 4.71 1.42
C THR A 97 1.24 5.74 2.53
N ASN A 98 1.01 7.02 2.23
CA ASN A 98 0.99 8.08 3.25
C ASN A 98 -0.19 7.94 4.21
N ALA A 99 -1.38 7.54 3.71
CA ALA A 99 -2.55 7.30 4.56
C ALA A 99 -2.34 6.14 5.54
N LEU A 100 -1.49 5.17 5.19
CA LEU A 100 -1.26 3.95 5.97
C LEU A 100 0.14 3.89 6.62
N VAL A 101 0.88 4.98 6.64
CA VAL A 101 2.31 5.03 7.03
C VAL A 101 2.60 4.38 8.39
N ASP A 102 1.68 4.50 9.35
CA ASP A 102 1.81 3.93 10.69
C ASP A 102 1.07 2.60 10.86
N GLU A 103 0.17 2.24 9.93
CA GLU A 103 -0.73 1.09 10.04
C GLU A 103 -0.31 -0.09 9.14
N ALA A 104 0.41 0.16 8.04
CA ALA A 104 0.76 -0.89 7.10
C ALA A 104 2.17 -0.74 6.51
N GLU A 105 2.71 -1.87 6.05
CA GLU A 105 3.85 -1.95 5.15
C GLU A 105 3.36 -2.38 3.77
N VAL A 106 3.67 -1.57 2.75
CA VAL A 106 3.19 -1.80 1.38
C VAL A 106 4.37 -2.22 0.50
N LYS A 107 4.29 -3.43 -0.07
CA LYS A 107 5.20 -3.88 -1.13
C LYS A 107 4.53 -3.66 -2.48
N ILE A 108 5.23 -3.02 -3.41
CA ILE A 108 4.71 -2.72 -4.75
C ILE A 108 5.43 -3.58 -5.76
N LEU A 109 4.64 -4.23 -6.64
CA LEU A 109 5.11 -5.02 -7.78
C LEU A 109 4.41 -4.53 -9.06
N LEU A 110 5.07 -4.68 -10.21
CA LEU A 110 4.53 -4.27 -11.50
C LEU A 110 4.41 -5.49 -12.42
N HIS A 111 3.20 -5.75 -12.94
CA HIS A 111 2.97 -6.84 -13.87
C HIS A 111 3.12 -6.45 -15.35
N ASN A 112 3.22 -5.15 -15.67
CA ASN A 112 3.45 -4.64 -17.03
C ASN A 112 2.47 -5.18 -18.10
N ALA A 113 1.21 -5.45 -17.71
CA ALA A 113 0.18 -6.10 -18.54
C ALA A 113 0.51 -7.55 -18.95
N ASP A 114 1.46 -8.20 -18.26
CA ASP A 114 1.83 -9.59 -18.44
C ASP A 114 1.10 -10.47 -17.41
N VAL A 115 0.22 -11.36 -17.89
CA VAL A 115 -0.58 -12.27 -17.06
C VAL A 115 0.28 -13.34 -16.40
N ASP A 116 1.35 -13.77 -17.06
CA ASP A 116 2.28 -14.77 -16.50
C ASP A 116 3.04 -14.16 -15.32
N GLN A 117 3.36 -12.87 -15.40
CA GLN A 117 3.99 -12.14 -14.31
C GLN A 117 3.02 -12.00 -13.11
N LEU A 118 1.74 -11.73 -13.34
CA LEU A 118 0.73 -11.72 -12.27
C LEU A 118 0.61 -13.10 -11.61
N GLU A 119 0.55 -14.17 -12.41
CA GLU A 119 0.50 -15.55 -11.91
C GLU A 119 1.72 -15.87 -11.06
N HIS A 120 2.92 -15.53 -11.53
CA HIS A 120 4.15 -15.71 -10.77
C HIS A 120 4.13 -14.99 -9.41
N TYR A 121 3.65 -13.75 -9.37
CA TYR A 121 3.53 -13.02 -8.11
C TYR A 121 2.53 -13.67 -7.15
N LEU A 122 1.39 -14.11 -7.66
CA LEU A 122 0.41 -14.80 -6.82
C LEU A 122 0.94 -16.16 -6.33
N ASP A 123 1.68 -16.91 -7.15
CA ASP A 123 2.31 -18.16 -6.71
C ASP A 123 3.33 -17.92 -5.59
N GLN A 124 4.09 -16.85 -5.69
CA GLN A 124 5.13 -16.53 -4.72
C GLN A 124 4.58 -15.94 -3.42
N TYR A 125 3.51 -15.16 -3.49
CA TYR A 125 3.07 -14.31 -2.37
C TYR A 125 1.66 -14.59 -1.87
N LEU A 126 0.92 -15.54 -2.46
CA LEU A 126 -0.40 -15.92 -1.95
C LEU A 126 -0.26 -16.39 -0.49
N ASP A 127 -1.19 -15.95 0.36
CA ASP A 127 -1.25 -16.22 1.81
C ASP A 127 -0.12 -15.59 2.67
N THR A 128 0.82 -14.87 2.07
CA THR A 128 1.91 -14.21 2.83
C THR A 128 1.57 -12.78 3.24
N TYR A 129 0.53 -12.17 2.65
CA TYR A 129 0.08 -10.82 2.93
C TYR A 129 -1.30 -10.79 3.56
N ASP A 130 -1.56 -9.73 4.36
CA ASP A 130 -2.86 -9.51 4.98
C ASP A 130 -3.89 -9.04 3.95
N TYR A 131 -3.47 -8.19 3.00
CA TYR A 131 -4.30 -7.67 1.91
C TYR A 131 -3.54 -7.59 0.59
N TYR A 132 -4.31 -7.68 -0.50
CA TYR A 132 -3.86 -7.60 -1.89
C TYR A 132 -4.60 -6.47 -2.59
N VAL A 133 -3.88 -5.50 -3.09
CA VAL A 133 -4.40 -4.38 -3.87
C VAL A 133 -3.93 -4.57 -5.30
N VAL A 134 -4.84 -4.83 -6.23
CA VAL A 134 -4.47 -5.20 -7.60
C VAL A 134 -5.17 -4.31 -8.61
N SER A 135 -4.40 -3.71 -9.53
CA SER A 135 -4.94 -3.06 -10.73
C SER A 135 -4.99 -4.09 -11.87
N PRO A 136 -6.17 -4.63 -12.20
CA PRO A 136 -6.30 -5.68 -13.23
C PRO A 136 -6.31 -5.11 -14.65
N HIS A 137 -5.37 -4.21 -14.95
CA HIS A 137 -5.24 -3.57 -16.25
C HIS A 137 -4.46 -4.47 -17.21
N PHE A 138 -5.17 -5.28 -17.97
CA PHE A 138 -4.67 -6.21 -18.98
C PHE A 138 -5.40 -6.00 -20.31
N SER A 139 -5.02 -6.75 -21.35
CA SER A 139 -5.73 -6.76 -22.62
C SER A 139 -7.22 -7.03 -22.41
N ILE A 140 -8.07 -6.33 -23.17
CA ILE A 140 -9.54 -6.37 -23.04
C ILE A 140 -10.19 -7.62 -23.64
N ASP A 141 -9.42 -8.48 -24.32
CA ASP A 141 -9.95 -9.72 -24.87
C ASP A 141 -10.45 -10.66 -23.77
N ASP A 142 -11.52 -11.38 -24.06
CA ASP A 142 -12.24 -12.21 -23.08
C ASP A 142 -11.35 -13.32 -22.49
N GLN A 143 -10.45 -13.90 -23.29
CA GLN A 143 -9.58 -14.98 -22.84
C GLN A 143 -8.61 -14.49 -21.77
N THR A 144 -7.99 -13.35 -22.02
CA THR A 144 -7.09 -12.69 -21.05
C THR A 144 -7.86 -12.30 -19.79
N GLN A 145 -9.02 -11.64 -19.94
CA GLN A 145 -9.82 -11.19 -18.81
C GLN A 145 -10.34 -12.35 -17.96
N MET A 146 -10.77 -13.46 -18.56
CA MET A 146 -11.17 -14.67 -17.82
C MET A 146 -9.99 -15.31 -17.08
N ARG A 147 -8.79 -15.36 -17.71
CA ARG A 147 -7.58 -15.86 -17.05
C ARG A 147 -7.22 -15.01 -15.83
N VAL A 148 -7.22 -13.70 -15.98
CA VAL A 148 -6.96 -12.76 -14.88
C VAL A 148 -7.99 -12.93 -13.75
N ALA A 149 -9.28 -13.03 -14.07
CA ALA A 149 -10.33 -13.27 -13.08
C ALA A 149 -10.10 -14.58 -12.31
N LYS A 150 -9.71 -15.66 -13.01
CA LYS A 150 -9.39 -16.95 -12.39
C LYS A 150 -8.20 -16.83 -11.44
N LEU A 151 -7.15 -16.11 -11.82
CA LEU A 151 -5.97 -15.89 -10.98
C LEU A 151 -6.31 -15.08 -9.72
N LEU A 152 -7.03 -13.96 -9.89
CA LEU A 152 -7.45 -13.11 -8.77
C LEU A 152 -8.46 -13.82 -7.85
N GLY A 153 -9.26 -14.72 -8.39
CA GLY A 153 -10.17 -15.58 -7.60
C GLY A 153 -9.47 -16.53 -6.63
N ARG A 154 -8.13 -16.68 -6.71
CA ARG A 154 -7.32 -17.42 -5.73
C ARG A 154 -7.12 -16.61 -4.43
N VAL A 155 -7.24 -15.28 -4.52
CA VAL A 155 -7.15 -14.41 -3.33
C VAL A 155 -8.50 -14.40 -2.62
N PRO A 156 -8.56 -14.64 -1.31
CA PRO A 156 -9.82 -14.55 -0.57
C PRO A 156 -10.47 -13.17 -0.76
N ASN A 157 -11.75 -13.12 -1.14
CA ASN A 157 -12.46 -11.88 -1.47
C ASN A 157 -12.31 -10.78 -0.41
N ARG A 158 -12.36 -11.15 0.88
CA ARG A 158 -12.20 -10.20 2.01
C ARG A 158 -10.81 -9.57 2.11
N LYS A 159 -9.82 -10.12 1.41
CA LYS A 159 -8.44 -9.62 1.36
C LYS A 159 -8.11 -8.92 0.06
N LEU A 160 -9.02 -8.92 -0.92
CA LEU A 160 -8.79 -8.36 -2.25
C LEU A 160 -9.42 -6.98 -2.39
N LEU A 161 -8.63 -6.02 -2.86
CA LEU A 161 -9.07 -4.71 -3.33
C LEU A 161 -8.65 -4.55 -4.79
N LEU A 162 -9.61 -4.42 -5.69
CA LEU A 162 -9.34 -4.01 -7.07
C LEU A 162 -9.20 -2.50 -7.15
N LEU A 163 -8.21 -2.04 -7.89
CA LEU A 163 -7.87 -0.63 -8.00
C LEU A 163 -7.82 -0.22 -9.47
N ASP A 164 -8.33 1.00 -9.78
CA ASP A 164 -8.24 1.64 -11.09
C ASP A 164 -9.13 0.99 -12.17
N HIS A 165 -9.20 -0.34 -12.24
CA HIS A 165 -10.02 -1.11 -13.18
C HIS A 165 -10.79 -2.21 -12.45
N CYS A 166 -11.96 -2.56 -12.99
CA CYS A 166 -12.72 -3.73 -12.59
C CYS A 166 -12.71 -4.77 -13.70
N ASN A 167 -12.55 -6.04 -13.33
CA ASN A 167 -12.63 -7.14 -14.30
C ASN A 167 -14.06 -7.69 -14.32
N ARG A 168 -14.72 -7.65 -15.48
CA ARG A 168 -16.13 -8.05 -15.65
C ARG A 168 -16.42 -9.53 -15.38
N PHE A 169 -15.41 -10.38 -15.39
CA PHE A 169 -15.54 -11.81 -15.10
C PHE A 169 -15.31 -12.15 -13.63
N MET A 170 -14.96 -11.15 -12.81
CA MET A 170 -14.86 -11.34 -11.37
C MET A 170 -16.25 -11.46 -10.74
N SER A 171 -16.38 -12.37 -9.79
CA SER A 171 -17.60 -12.57 -9.00
C SER A 171 -17.26 -12.65 -7.51
N GLY A 172 -18.23 -12.27 -6.67
CA GLY A 172 -18.08 -12.31 -5.22
C GLY A 172 -18.05 -10.91 -4.59
N GLN A 173 -17.89 -10.86 -3.26
CA GLN A 173 -17.84 -9.62 -2.49
C GLN A 173 -16.37 -9.27 -2.17
N PHE A 174 -15.75 -8.48 -3.00
CA PHE A 174 -14.41 -7.91 -2.81
C PHE A 174 -14.48 -6.39 -2.84
N GLY A 175 -13.44 -5.73 -2.32
CA GLY A 175 -13.32 -4.28 -2.41
C GLY A 175 -12.96 -3.86 -3.85
N ALA A 176 -13.53 -2.75 -4.33
CA ALA A 176 -13.13 -2.18 -5.61
C ALA A 176 -13.23 -0.65 -5.58
N VAL A 177 -12.20 0.01 -6.09
CA VAL A 177 -12.17 1.46 -6.34
C VAL A 177 -11.66 1.66 -7.77
N TYR A 178 -12.56 2.00 -8.68
CA TYR A 178 -12.25 2.13 -10.10
C TYR A 178 -13.06 3.24 -10.76
N GLN A 179 -12.61 3.67 -11.93
CA GLN A 179 -13.35 4.57 -12.80
C GLN A 179 -14.22 3.73 -13.75
N ASP A 180 -15.51 4.01 -13.78
CA ASP A 180 -16.42 3.40 -14.74
C ASP A 180 -16.53 4.28 -15.99
N PHE A 181 -15.46 4.26 -16.79
CA PHE A 181 -15.35 5.10 -17.98
C PHE A 181 -16.55 4.93 -18.94
N PHE A 182 -17.15 3.73 -19.02
CA PHE A 182 -18.27 3.50 -19.91
C PHE A 182 -19.50 4.30 -19.44
N THR A 183 -19.92 4.09 -18.20
CA THR A 183 -21.05 4.79 -17.61
C THR A 183 -20.82 6.30 -17.51
N ASP A 184 -19.58 6.70 -17.15
CA ASP A 184 -19.23 8.11 -17.03
C ASP A 184 -19.28 8.84 -18.38
N VAL A 185 -18.79 8.21 -19.47
CA VAL A 185 -18.86 8.78 -20.83
C VAL A 185 -20.30 8.82 -21.35
N GLU A 186 -21.08 7.75 -21.15
CA GLU A 186 -22.49 7.68 -21.55
C GLU A 186 -23.29 8.81 -20.88
N ARG A 187 -23.17 8.92 -19.57
CA ARG A 187 -23.82 9.97 -18.79
C ARG A 187 -23.37 11.38 -19.19
N GLY A 188 -22.07 11.59 -19.40
CA GLY A 188 -21.52 12.88 -19.85
C GLY A 188 -22.07 13.27 -21.22
N LEU A 189 -22.23 12.32 -22.16
CA LEU A 189 -22.84 12.57 -23.45
C LEU A 189 -24.35 12.84 -23.34
N GLU A 190 -25.07 12.13 -22.47
CA GLU A 190 -26.48 12.40 -22.20
C GLU A 190 -26.71 13.78 -21.61
N GLU A 191 -25.88 14.19 -20.63
CA GLU A 191 -25.94 15.53 -20.02
C GLU A 191 -25.63 16.65 -21.04
N ALA A 192 -24.76 16.39 -22.03
CA ALA A 192 -24.38 17.34 -23.07
C ALA A 192 -25.25 17.29 -24.35
N VAL A 193 -26.33 16.49 -24.37
CA VAL A 193 -27.07 16.20 -25.60
C VAL A 193 -27.64 17.44 -26.29
N ASP A 194 -28.08 18.46 -25.52
CA ASP A 194 -28.65 19.68 -26.08
C ASP A 194 -27.60 20.55 -26.75
N GLU A 195 -26.38 20.61 -26.22
CA GLU A 195 -25.25 21.27 -26.86
C GLU A 195 -24.80 20.49 -28.11
N LEU A 196 -24.71 19.16 -28.00
CA LEU A 196 -24.29 18.27 -29.09
C LEU A 196 -25.23 18.31 -30.30
N ARG A 197 -26.55 18.53 -30.12
CA ARG A 197 -27.54 18.65 -31.22
C ARG A 197 -27.22 19.78 -32.20
N ASN A 198 -26.50 20.78 -31.75
CA ASN A 198 -26.11 21.94 -32.57
C ASN A 198 -24.75 21.76 -33.26
N ILE A 199 -24.07 20.65 -33.04
CA ILE A 199 -22.75 20.36 -33.59
C ILE A 199 -22.91 19.53 -34.88
N GLY A 200 -22.41 20.04 -35.99
CA GLY A 200 -22.52 19.38 -37.29
C GLY A 200 -21.62 18.14 -37.46
N CYS A 201 -20.60 17.97 -36.60
CA CYS A 201 -19.68 16.83 -36.66
C CYS A 201 -19.05 16.58 -35.28
N LEU A 202 -19.09 15.34 -34.81
CA LEU A 202 -18.39 14.86 -33.65
C LEU A 202 -17.25 13.92 -34.06
N ASN A 203 -16.02 14.24 -33.69
CA ASN A 203 -14.86 13.41 -33.99
C ASN A 203 -14.44 12.65 -32.72
N ALA A 204 -14.44 11.31 -32.78
CA ALA A 204 -13.87 10.47 -31.74
C ALA A 204 -12.47 10.00 -32.15
N VAL A 205 -11.48 10.28 -31.28
CA VAL A 205 -10.12 9.76 -31.44
C VAL A 205 -9.98 8.52 -30.56
N VAL A 206 -9.78 7.38 -31.21
CA VAL A 206 -9.63 6.09 -30.54
C VAL A 206 -8.22 5.57 -30.73
N LEU A 207 -7.54 5.24 -29.64
CA LEU A 207 -6.25 4.56 -29.73
C LEU A 207 -6.49 3.08 -30.09
N PRO A 208 -5.67 2.50 -31.02
CA PRO A 208 -5.79 1.08 -31.32
C PRO A 208 -5.57 0.24 -30.05
N THR A 209 -6.52 -0.63 -29.75
CA THR A 209 -6.55 -1.48 -28.52
C THR A 209 -5.46 -2.54 -28.45
N SER A 210 -4.60 -2.66 -29.44
CA SER A 210 -3.58 -3.72 -29.55
C SER A 210 -2.29 -3.48 -28.75
N ARG A 211 -2.23 -2.47 -27.88
CA ARG A 211 -0.99 -2.12 -27.15
C ARG A 211 -1.20 -1.74 -25.67
N TYR A 212 -2.33 -2.10 -25.08
CA TYR A 212 -2.54 -1.89 -23.65
C TYR A 212 -2.91 -3.19 -22.99
#